data_cd8f64f2781b2185885ed8ca6daf9cc5
#
_entry.id   cd8f64f2781b2185885ed8ca6daf9cc5
#
_cell.length_a   1.000
_cell.length_b   1.000
_cell.length_c   1.000
_cell.angle_alpha   90.00
_cell.angle_beta   90.00
_cell.angle_gamma   90.00
#
_symmetry.space_group_name_H-M   'P 1'
#
loop_
_entity.id
_entity.type
_entity.pdbx_description
1 polymer ?
#
loop_
_entity_poly.entity_id
_entity_poly.type
_entity_poly.pdbx_seq_one_letter_code
_entity_poly.pdbx_strand_id
1 'polypeptide(L)'
;SVYSDYDFKSYKKGHNTLNSTQALEFSRERYSFEAGDRERGRNQQRVIEAIIAKLSEPSNIVHYNSLLGTLQGSVQTNVSEASLTTLANKQLDDMKRWQVTSIDVDGTGATSPTYSMGSMPLYVMIPDQKTVDAAKQQIANTLKP
;
A
#
# COMPACT_ATOMS: atom_id res chain seq x y z
N SER A 1 -11.73 -4.14 7.73
CA SER A 1 -11.06 -5.44 7.86
C SER A 1 -9.95 -5.60 6.82
N VAL A 2 -8.91 -6.35 7.14
CA VAL A 2 -7.78 -6.68 6.27
C VAL A 2 -7.88 -8.13 5.85
N TYR A 3 -7.67 -8.44 4.57
CA TYR A 3 -7.66 -9.81 4.08
C TYR A 3 -6.26 -10.44 4.21
N SER A 4 -6.18 -11.69 4.62
CA SER A 4 -4.97 -12.50 4.63
C SER A 4 -5.12 -13.74 3.74
N ASP A 5 -4.10 -14.05 2.95
CA ASP A 5 -4.06 -15.29 2.16
C ASP A 5 -3.67 -16.51 3.01
N TYR A 6 -3.10 -16.27 4.18
CA TYR A 6 -2.50 -17.32 5.03
C TYR A 6 -2.94 -17.19 6.48
N ASP A 7 -2.90 -18.31 7.18
CA ASP A 7 -2.87 -18.32 8.63
C ASP A 7 -1.44 -18.03 9.11
N PHE A 8 -1.27 -17.03 9.98
CA PHE A 8 0.01 -16.76 10.61
C PHE A 8 -0.16 -16.03 11.94
N LYS A 9 0.65 -16.36 12.93
CA LYS A 9 0.52 -15.81 14.29
C LYS A 9 -0.93 -15.94 14.80
N SER A 10 -1.57 -14.83 15.16
CA SER A 10 -2.98 -14.76 15.58
C SER A 10 -3.96 -14.47 14.44
N TYR A 11 -3.46 -14.27 13.23
CA TYR A 11 -4.27 -13.91 12.06
C TYR A 11 -4.69 -15.17 11.30
N LYS A 12 -5.93 -15.14 10.78
CA LYS A 12 -6.50 -16.23 10.02
C LYS A 12 -6.57 -15.89 8.53
N LYS A 13 -6.48 -16.89 7.68
CA LYS A 13 -6.81 -16.75 6.28
C LYS A 13 -8.23 -16.20 6.13
N GLY A 14 -8.40 -15.19 5.29
CA GLY A 14 -9.64 -14.46 5.14
C GLY A 14 -9.61 -13.08 5.80
N HIS A 15 -10.77 -12.55 6.15
CA HIS A 15 -10.92 -11.22 6.74
C HIS A 15 -10.61 -11.18 8.23
N ASN A 16 -9.71 -10.28 8.62
CA ASN A 16 -9.32 -10.02 10.00
C ASN A 16 -9.70 -8.58 10.38
N THR A 17 -10.37 -8.41 11.52
CA THR A 17 -10.58 -7.07 12.10
C THR A 17 -9.41 -6.76 13.00
N LEU A 18 -8.66 -5.71 12.69
CA LEU A 18 -7.41 -5.36 13.36
C LEU A 18 -7.55 -4.01 14.08
N ASN A 19 -6.98 -3.92 15.26
CA ASN A 19 -6.68 -2.64 15.89
C ASN A 19 -5.37 -2.05 15.32
N SER A 20 -4.98 -0.85 15.75
CA SER A 20 -3.79 -0.15 15.23
C SER A 20 -2.49 -0.94 15.42
N THR A 21 -2.29 -1.54 16.60
CA THR A 21 -1.10 -2.35 16.91
C THR A 21 -1.05 -3.61 16.04
N GLN A 22 -2.18 -4.29 15.92
CA GLN A 22 -2.31 -5.48 15.07
C GLN A 22 -2.11 -5.15 13.59
N ALA A 23 -2.63 -4.01 13.09
CA ALA A 23 -2.41 -3.59 11.71
C ALA A 23 -0.93 -3.33 11.43
N LEU A 24 -0.22 -2.71 12.38
CA LEU A 24 1.21 -2.49 12.28
C LEU A 24 2.00 -3.80 12.31
N GLU A 25 1.67 -4.72 13.21
CA GLU A 25 2.26 -6.05 13.28
C GLU A 25 2.03 -6.84 11.97
N PHE A 26 0.78 -6.86 11.48
CA PHE A 26 0.41 -7.51 10.23
C PHE A 26 1.22 -6.96 9.05
N SER A 27 1.37 -5.64 8.94
CA SER A 27 2.10 -4.99 7.85
C SER A 27 3.62 -5.19 7.91
N ARG A 28 4.17 -5.56 9.07
CA ARG A 28 5.61 -5.78 9.28
C ARG A 28 6.02 -7.23 9.23
N GLU A 29 5.06 -8.17 9.24
CA GLU A 29 5.37 -9.59 9.27
C GLU A 29 6.08 -10.03 7.99
N ARG A 30 7.16 -10.76 8.17
CA ARG A 30 8.04 -11.22 7.11
C ARG A 30 8.43 -12.69 7.29
N TYR A 31 8.67 -13.09 8.54
CA TYR A 31 9.30 -14.36 8.86
C TYR A 31 8.33 -15.55 8.86
N SER A 32 7.04 -15.28 8.90
CA SER A 32 5.99 -16.31 8.83
C SER A 32 5.73 -16.83 7.41
N PHE A 33 6.38 -16.27 6.39
CA PHE A 33 6.11 -16.56 4.98
C PHE A 33 7.36 -17.01 4.25
N GLU A 34 7.21 -17.99 3.36
CA GLU A 34 8.28 -18.42 2.45
C GLU A 34 8.72 -17.28 1.53
N ALA A 35 7.76 -16.53 0.98
CA ALA A 35 8.01 -15.36 0.15
C ALA A 35 8.43 -14.09 0.93
N GLY A 36 8.61 -14.19 2.25
CA GLY A 36 9.17 -13.20 3.16
C GLY A 36 8.84 -11.75 2.86
N ASP A 37 9.76 -11.10 2.18
CA ASP A 37 9.67 -9.65 1.88
C ASP A 37 8.53 -9.29 0.93
N ARG A 38 8.21 -10.14 -0.04
CA ARG A 38 7.11 -9.93 -0.97
C ARG A 38 5.76 -9.97 -0.24
N GLU A 39 5.56 -10.94 0.65
CA GLU A 39 4.31 -11.05 1.39
C GLU A 39 4.15 -9.87 2.36
N ARG A 40 5.24 -9.40 2.96
CA ARG A 40 5.24 -8.16 3.72
C ARG A 40 4.76 -6.98 2.87
N GLY A 41 5.26 -6.82 1.64
CA GLY A 41 4.81 -5.79 0.71
C GLY A 41 3.30 -5.89 0.43
N ARG A 42 2.80 -7.08 0.14
CA ARG A 42 1.37 -7.33 -0.05
C ARG A 42 0.54 -7.00 1.20
N ASN A 43 1.03 -7.38 2.37
CA ASN A 43 0.35 -7.07 3.62
C ASN A 43 0.28 -5.57 3.89
N GLN A 44 1.31 -4.80 3.54
CA GLN A 44 1.29 -3.34 3.59
C GLN A 44 0.22 -2.77 2.66
N GLN A 45 0.14 -3.25 1.41
CA GLN A 45 -0.89 -2.83 0.46
C GLN A 45 -2.30 -3.14 0.99
N ARG A 46 -2.54 -4.34 1.50
CA ARG A 46 -3.83 -4.74 2.09
C ARG A 46 -4.26 -3.85 3.27
N VAL A 47 -3.32 -3.45 4.11
CA VAL A 47 -3.60 -2.51 5.20
C VAL A 47 -3.99 -1.14 4.65
N ILE A 48 -3.27 -0.63 3.64
CA ILE A 48 -3.59 0.64 2.98
C ILE A 48 -4.98 0.57 2.32
N GLU A 49 -5.26 -0.48 1.58
CA GLU A 49 -6.58 -0.72 0.96
C GLU A 49 -7.72 -0.71 2.00
N ALA A 50 -7.51 -1.39 3.12
CA ALA A 50 -8.49 -1.44 4.20
C ALA A 50 -8.70 -0.08 4.87
N ILE A 51 -7.64 0.74 5.00
CA ILE A 51 -7.72 2.12 5.50
C ILE A 51 -8.53 2.97 4.52
N ILE A 52 -8.20 2.94 3.23
CA ILE A 52 -8.91 3.70 2.19
C ILE A 52 -10.39 3.30 2.15
N ALA A 53 -10.69 1.99 2.17
CA ALA A 53 -12.06 1.51 2.20
C ALA A 53 -12.84 2.03 3.42
N LYS A 54 -12.20 2.03 4.60
CA LYS A 54 -12.80 2.55 5.82
C LYS A 54 -13.01 4.06 5.79
N LEU A 55 -12.07 4.81 5.23
CA LEU A 55 -12.19 6.25 5.05
C LEU A 55 -13.30 6.63 4.07
N SER A 56 -13.55 5.79 3.07
CA SER A 56 -14.61 6.00 2.07
C SER A 56 -16.02 5.64 2.57
N GLU A 57 -16.17 5.16 3.80
CA GLU A 57 -17.49 4.93 4.39
C GLU A 57 -18.16 6.28 4.74
N PRO A 58 -19.45 6.48 4.39
CA PRO A 58 -20.15 7.75 4.66
C PRO A 58 -20.09 8.22 6.11
N SER A 59 -20.11 7.29 7.07
CA SER A 59 -20.01 7.57 8.50
C SER A 59 -18.67 8.15 8.91
N ASN A 60 -17.60 7.92 8.14
CA ASN A 60 -16.25 8.38 8.44
C ASN A 60 -15.88 9.67 7.70
N ILE A 61 -16.62 10.02 6.65
CA ILE A 61 -16.36 11.20 5.83
C ILE A 61 -16.49 12.48 6.66
N VAL A 62 -17.42 12.54 7.61
CA VAL A 62 -17.61 13.70 8.51
C VAL A 62 -16.38 13.98 9.41
N HIS A 63 -15.49 13.01 9.55
CA HIS A 63 -14.26 13.12 10.34
C HIS A 63 -13.01 13.41 9.50
N TYR A 64 -13.16 13.67 8.20
CA TYR A 64 -12.04 13.85 7.26
C TYR A 64 -11.05 14.94 7.72
N ASN A 65 -11.55 16.09 8.17
CA ASN A 65 -10.70 17.18 8.63
C ASN A 65 -9.86 16.78 9.87
N SER A 66 -10.46 16.02 10.79
CA SER A 66 -9.73 15.50 11.96
C SER A 66 -8.67 14.46 11.56
N LEU A 67 -8.96 13.63 10.56
CA LEU A 67 -8.03 12.63 10.03
C LEU A 67 -6.87 13.28 9.28
N LEU A 68 -7.15 14.29 8.45
CA LEU A 68 -6.11 15.07 7.77
C LEU A 68 -5.19 15.76 8.78
N GLY A 69 -5.74 16.33 9.86
CA GLY A 69 -4.95 16.91 10.95
C GLY A 69 -4.05 15.90 11.65
N THR A 70 -4.52 14.65 11.82
CA THR A 70 -3.71 13.57 12.43
C THR A 70 -2.59 13.08 11.50
N LEU A 71 -2.81 13.12 10.18
CA LEU A 71 -1.81 12.75 9.18
C LEU A 71 -0.80 13.87 8.94
N GLN A 72 -1.16 15.10 9.25
CA GLN A 72 -0.27 16.26 9.14
C GLN A 72 0.96 16.04 10.04
N GLY A 73 2.15 16.00 9.44
CA GLY A 73 3.40 15.67 10.12
C GLY A 73 3.79 14.18 10.12
N SER A 74 2.87 13.26 9.79
CA SER A 74 3.17 11.83 9.66
C SER A 74 3.44 11.42 8.22
N VAL A 75 3.03 12.23 7.24
CA VAL A 75 3.22 11.98 5.80
C VAL A 75 3.88 13.19 5.17
N GLN A 76 4.98 12.95 4.47
CA GLN A 76 5.61 13.94 3.61
C GLN A 76 5.12 13.74 2.18
N THR A 77 4.55 14.77 1.58
CA THR A 77 4.05 14.74 0.21
C THR A 77 4.34 16.06 -0.50
N ASN A 78 4.51 16.00 -1.81
CA ASN A 78 4.58 17.17 -2.69
C ASN A 78 3.20 17.58 -3.25
N VAL A 79 2.14 16.88 -2.86
CA VAL A 79 0.77 17.28 -3.20
C VAL A 79 0.38 18.49 -2.37
N SER A 80 -0.07 19.55 -3.04
CA SER A 80 -0.45 20.79 -2.36
C SER A 80 -1.69 20.59 -1.48
N GLU A 81 -1.80 21.36 -0.40
CA GLU A 81 -2.98 21.37 0.47
C GLU A 81 -4.27 21.68 -0.31
N ALA A 82 -4.21 22.58 -1.29
CA ALA A 82 -5.33 22.91 -2.18
C ALA A 82 -5.79 21.68 -2.99
N SER A 83 -4.84 20.88 -3.50
CA SER A 83 -5.16 19.65 -4.22
C SER A 83 -5.79 18.59 -3.31
N LEU A 84 -5.27 18.45 -2.09
CA LEU A 84 -5.85 17.54 -1.09
C LEU A 84 -7.27 17.94 -0.70
N THR A 85 -7.50 19.23 -0.49
CA THR A 85 -8.84 19.78 -0.21
C THR A 85 -9.81 19.55 -1.38
N THR A 86 -9.35 19.74 -2.62
CA THR A 86 -10.15 19.47 -3.82
C THR A 86 -10.54 17.99 -3.91
N LEU A 87 -9.60 17.07 -3.65
CA LEU A 87 -9.88 15.64 -3.63
C LEU A 87 -10.88 15.26 -2.52
N ALA A 88 -10.72 15.84 -1.32
CA ALA A 88 -11.64 15.61 -0.22
C ALA A 88 -13.06 16.12 -0.53
N ASN A 89 -13.19 17.32 -1.09
CA ASN A 89 -14.48 17.87 -1.50
C ASN A 89 -15.13 17.03 -2.59
N LYS A 90 -14.36 16.61 -3.59
CA LYS A 90 -14.86 15.70 -4.63
C LYS A 90 -15.36 14.38 -4.05
N GLN A 91 -14.66 13.82 -3.08
CA GLN A 91 -15.11 12.61 -2.38
C GLN A 91 -16.43 12.84 -1.62
N LEU A 92 -16.60 14.01 -1.01
CA LEU A 92 -17.83 14.40 -0.32
C LEU A 92 -19.02 14.55 -1.30
N ASP A 93 -18.77 15.12 -2.48
CA ASP A 93 -19.80 15.35 -3.50
C ASP A 93 -20.22 14.04 -4.18
N ASP A 94 -19.24 13.24 -4.59
CA ASP A 94 -19.50 12.01 -5.37
C ASP A 94 -19.94 10.84 -4.50
N MET A 95 -19.54 10.78 -3.23
CA MET A 95 -19.75 9.67 -2.28
C MET A 95 -19.36 8.29 -2.85
N LYS A 96 -18.54 8.27 -3.91
CA LYS A 96 -18.09 7.04 -4.57
C LYS A 96 -16.97 6.39 -3.79
N ARG A 97 -16.99 5.07 -3.74
CA ARG A 97 -15.88 4.31 -3.16
C ARG A 97 -14.67 4.36 -4.08
N TRP A 98 -13.50 4.62 -3.51
CA TRP A 98 -12.24 4.50 -4.22
C TRP A 98 -11.99 3.06 -4.61
N GLN A 99 -11.65 2.85 -5.87
CA GLN A 99 -11.17 1.57 -6.36
C GLN A 99 -9.64 1.57 -6.26
N VAL A 100 -9.13 0.70 -5.42
CA VAL A 100 -7.67 0.53 -5.23
C VAL A 100 -7.24 -0.70 -6.00
N THR A 101 -6.18 -0.57 -6.76
CA THR A 101 -5.56 -1.68 -7.49
C THR A 101 -4.09 -1.75 -7.11
N SER A 102 -3.66 -2.90 -6.61
CA SER A 102 -2.27 -3.17 -6.28
C SER A 102 -1.52 -3.66 -7.51
N ILE A 103 -0.30 -3.19 -7.68
CA ILE A 103 0.60 -3.57 -8.78
C ILE A 103 1.93 -3.98 -8.17
N ASP A 104 2.39 -5.17 -8.52
CA ASP A 104 3.69 -5.69 -8.13
C ASP A 104 4.62 -5.79 -9.35
N VAL A 105 5.86 -5.36 -9.18
CA VAL A 105 6.96 -5.68 -10.11
C VAL A 105 7.73 -6.83 -9.51
N ASP A 106 7.82 -7.91 -10.26
CA ASP A 106 8.56 -9.11 -9.87
C ASP A 106 9.97 -9.14 -10.48
N GLY A 107 10.80 -10.07 -10.01
CA GLY A 107 12.16 -10.23 -10.52
C GLY A 107 12.88 -11.43 -9.93
N THR A 108 14.12 -11.61 -10.36
CA THR A 108 15.02 -12.67 -9.92
C THR A 108 16.04 -12.12 -8.94
N GLY A 109 16.24 -12.82 -7.82
CA GLY A 109 17.27 -12.48 -6.84
C GLY A 109 18.67 -12.67 -7.43
N ALA A 110 19.56 -11.71 -7.19
CA ALA A 110 20.95 -11.74 -7.61
C ALA A 110 21.83 -11.06 -6.56
N THR A 111 23.15 -11.18 -6.72
CA THR A 111 24.12 -10.45 -5.94
C THR A 111 24.93 -9.56 -6.87
N SER A 112 24.97 -8.26 -6.59
CA SER A 112 25.64 -7.29 -7.47
C SER A 112 26.17 -6.10 -6.64
N PRO A 113 27.27 -5.46 -7.10
CA PRO A 113 27.64 -4.15 -6.59
C PRO A 113 26.51 -3.14 -6.79
N THR A 114 26.37 -2.21 -5.84
CA THR A 114 25.35 -1.15 -5.90
C THR A 114 26.00 0.22 -5.82
N TYR A 115 25.32 1.23 -6.35
CA TYR A 115 25.81 2.62 -6.31
C TYR A 115 26.15 3.09 -4.89
N SER A 116 25.33 2.73 -3.91
CA SER A 116 25.50 3.17 -2.52
C SER A 116 26.64 2.48 -1.76
N MET A 117 27.03 1.27 -2.18
CA MET A 117 28.03 0.44 -1.47
C MET A 117 29.27 0.15 -2.33
N GLY A 118 29.42 0.80 -3.46
CA GLY A 118 30.57 0.65 -4.35
C GLY A 118 30.77 -0.80 -4.81
N SER A 119 31.97 -1.36 -4.61
CA SER A 119 32.32 -2.72 -5.02
C SER A 119 31.76 -3.84 -4.14
N MET A 120 31.18 -3.50 -2.98
CA MET A 120 30.63 -4.51 -2.07
C MET A 120 29.35 -5.11 -2.65
N PRO A 121 29.31 -6.44 -2.89
CA PRO A 121 28.13 -7.07 -3.49
C PRO A 121 27.01 -7.17 -2.45
N LEU A 122 25.83 -6.71 -2.80
CA LEU A 122 24.61 -6.82 -2.02
C LEU A 122 23.56 -7.67 -2.76
N TYR A 123 22.64 -8.22 -2.00
CA TYR A 123 21.45 -8.82 -2.59
C TYR A 123 20.64 -7.76 -3.30
N VAL A 124 20.32 -8.00 -4.56
CA VAL A 124 19.48 -7.16 -5.41
C VAL A 124 18.42 -8.02 -6.09
N MET A 125 17.32 -7.41 -6.47
CA MET A 125 16.33 -8.04 -7.34
C MET A 125 16.47 -7.43 -8.74
N ILE A 126 16.76 -8.27 -9.71
CA ILE A 126 16.75 -7.88 -11.13
C ILE A 126 15.29 -7.94 -11.59
N PRO A 127 14.67 -6.80 -11.95
CA PRO A 127 13.26 -6.78 -12.33
C PRO A 127 12.98 -7.61 -13.58
N ASP A 128 11.87 -8.35 -13.56
CA ASP A 128 11.34 -8.96 -14.77
C ASP A 128 10.68 -7.88 -15.65
N GLN A 129 11.26 -7.64 -16.82
CA GLN A 129 10.79 -6.59 -17.74
C GLN A 129 9.32 -6.74 -18.12
N LYS A 130 8.81 -7.96 -18.22
CA LYS A 130 7.39 -8.21 -18.51
C LYS A 130 6.48 -7.65 -17.41
N THR A 131 6.84 -7.81 -16.13
CA THR A 131 6.07 -7.27 -15.03
C THR A 131 6.19 -5.75 -14.93
N VAL A 132 7.35 -5.18 -15.25
CA VAL A 132 7.56 -3.73 -15.37
C VAL A 132 6.66 -3.15 -16.45
N ASP A 133 6.59 -3.76 -17.62
CA ASP A 133 5.78 -3.26 -18.73
C ASP A 133 4.28 -3.40 -18.44
N ALA A 134 3.87 -4.48 -17.79
CA ALA A 134 2.50 -4.64 -17.31
C ALA A 134 2.11 -3.55 -16.29
N ALA A 135 2.99 -3.23 -15.34
CA ALA A 135 2.77 -2.16 -14.37
C ALA A 135 2.65 -0.79 -15.05
N LYS A 136 3.55 -0.47 -16.00
CA LYS A 136 3.48 0.76 -16.79
C LYS A 136 2.16 0.88 -17.56
N GLN A 137 1.71 -0.19 -18.18
CA GLN A 137 0.47 -0.21 -18.94
C GLN A 137 -0.74 0.03 -18.02
N GLN A 138 -0.76 -0.60 -16.85
CA GLN A 138 -1.84 -0.44 -15.88
C GLN A 138 -1.91 1.00 -15.34
N ILE A 139 -0.77 1.61 -15.00
CA ILE A 139 -0.69 3.01 -14.59
C ILE A 139 -1.20 3.92 -15.73
N ALA A 140 -0.74 3.70 -16.97
CA ALA A 140 -1.16 4.49 -18.11
C ALA A 140 -2.68 4.37 -18.37
N ASN A 141 -3.27 3.20 -18.16
CA ASN A 141 -4.71 2.99 -18.29
C ASN A 141 -5.52 3.70 -17.20
N THR A 142 -4.98 3.76 -15.97
CA THR A 142 -5.64 4.47 -14.85
C THR A 142 -5.65 5.99 -15.05
N LEU A 143 -4.67 6.53 -15.79
CA LEU A 143 -4.55 7.96 -16.08
C LEU A 143 -5.36 8.41 -17.29
N LYS A 144 -6.00 7.51 -18.02
CA LYS A 144 -6.89 7.87 -19.14
C LYS A 144 -8.20 8.43 -18.59
N PRO A 145 -8.69 9.56 -19.13
CA PRO A 145 -9.97 10.16 -18.73
C PRO A 145 -11.16 9.25 -19.05
#